data_3a1b2536ac77aa42772fd89ac25d23c4
#
_entry.id   3a1b2536ac77aa42772fd89ac25d23c4
#
_cell.length_a   1.000
_cell.length_b   1.000
_cell.length_c   1.000
_cell.angle_alpha   90.00
_cell.angle_beta   90.00
_cell.angle_gamma   90.00
#
_symmetry.space_group_name_H-M   'P 1'
#
loop_
_entity.id
_entity.type
_entity.pdbx_description
1 polymer ?
#
loop_
_entity_poly.entity_id
_entity_poly.type
_entity_poly.pdbx_seq_one_letter_code
_entity_poly.pdbx_strand_id
1 'polypeptide(L)'
;MEENRRNSDRNSFKKRSRKKRKKKVLKNVLLSICLIISIAAGYFAARAQVMFNQSLNHVKRNYDSALATVDLSGIHVDSDNDIVNLLFIGNDHRKEWNGFVEEGLPDVMMIGTLDKKHKSLKLTSLLRDMKIYSSSSGKYRKLNESFNDGGIKGIYKAIAENFNIKLDGYVMVGFDAFTQAINTIGGVEVELTQTEVDYLSKTNFIRKKKYRKGLKVGKQKLNGYQALGYCRIRKGYDVIGKPVVTANGLTDDYGRTWRQRTVISAVFAKMKKQPLSKWLEVGNKVLSNIETDLDNDKIMSLMKDTVFLGTADVKQLQIPMEGYFTTSSDGAYLLSTNSSETDWSTNADILKNFIFKYNGKGEFKYGNKK
;
A
#
# COMPACT_ATOMS: atom_id res chain seq x y z
N MET A 1 -76.93 23.44 -31.35
CA MET A 1 -75.51 23.23 -31.64
C MET A 1 -74.54 23.89 -30.63
N GLU A 2 -74.85 25.00 -30.04
CA GLU A 2 -73.98 25.74 -29.06
C GLU A 2 -73.84 25.03 -27.71
N GLU A 3 -74.89 24.37 -27.22
CA GLU A 3 -74.86 23.70 -25.93
C GLU A 3 -73.92 22.48 -25.91
N ASN A 4 -73.82 21.75 -27.00
CA ASN A 4 -72.89 20.64 -27.18
C ASN A 4 -71.43 21.10 -27.25
N ARG A 5 -71.14 22.32 -27.79
CA ARG A 5 -69.76 22.88 -27.78
C ARG A 5 -69.37 23.31 -26.36
N ARG A 6 -70.24 23.95 -25.59
CA ARG A 6 -70.00 24.39 -24.20
C ARG A 6 -69.70 23.16 -23.27
N ASN A 7 -70.40 22.06 -23.47
CA ASN A 7 -70.17 20.82 -22.70
C ASN A 7 -68.86 20.09 -23.07
N SER A 8 -68.52 20.13 -24.36
CA SER A 8 -67.21 19.61 -24.84
C SER A 8 -66.05 20.39 -24.25
N ASP A 9 -66.12 21.75 -24.26
CA ASP A 9 -65.08 22.60 -23.71
C ASP A 9 -64.96 22.48 -22.18
N ARG A 10 -66.02 22.39 -21.43
CA ARG A 10 -66.01 22.11 -19.98
C ARG A 10 -65.35 20.76 -19.64
N ASN A 11 -65.63 19.74 -20.42
CA ASN A 11 -65.04 18.42 -20.21
C ASN A 11 -63.54 18.39 -20.55
N SER A 12 -63.14 19.12 -21.58
CA SER A 12 -61.72 19.27 -21.95
C SER A 12 -60.91 20.04 -20.89
N PHE A 13 -61.50 21.14 -20.34
CA PHE A 13 -60.91 21.92 -19.23
C PHE A 13 -60.78 21.07 -17.95
N LYS A 14 -61.82 20.32 -17.55
CA LYS A 14 -61.76 19.40 -16.40
C LYS A 14 -60.70 18.31 -16.58
N LYS A 15 -60.57 17.77 -17.78
CA LYS A 15 -59.57 16.73 -18.10
C LYS A 15 -58.13 17.28 -18.04
N ARG A 16 -57.90 18.52 -18.54
CA ARG A 16 -56.60 19.22 -18.46
C ARG A 16 -56.21 19.59 -17.02
N SER A 17 -57.20 20.09 -16.23
CA SER A 17 -56.95 20.43 -14.82
C SER A 17 -56.62 19.17 -13.96
N ARG A 18 -57.33 18.06 -14.16
CA ARG A 18 -57.07 16.78 -13.51
C ARG A 18 -55.67 16.22 -13.89
N LYS A 19 -55.25 16.36 -15.16
CA LYS A 19 -53.95 15.94 -15.64
C LYS A 19 -52.80 16.78 -15.02
N LYS A 20 -53.00 18.10 -14.90
CA LYS A 20 -52.06 19.03 -14.21
C LYS A 20 -51.93 18.69 -12.72
N ARG A 21 -53.07 18.42 -12.03
CA ARG A 21 -53.10 18.06 -10.61
C ARG A 21 -52.41 16.71 -10.35
N LYS A 22 -52.62 15.69 -11.20
CA LYS A 22 -51.94 14.40 -11.13
C LYS A 22 -50.42 14.55 -11.32
N LYS A 23 -49.96 15.36 -12.30
CA LYS A 23 -48.54 15.65 -12.51
C LYS A 23 -47.90 16.36 -11.31
N LYS A 24 -48.60 17.31 -10.67
CA LYS A 24 -48.11 18.02 -9.47
C LYS A 24 -48.00 17.07 -8.27
N VAL A 25 -49.01 16.22 -8.07
CA VAL A 25 -48.99 15.20 -7.01
C VAL A 25 -47.85 14.22 -7.24
N LEU A 26 -47.70 13.70 -8.46
CA LEU A 26 -46.57 12.78 -8.81
C LEU A 26 -45.21 13.44 -8.58
N LYS A 27 -45.06 14.72 -8.97
CA LYS A 27 -43.80 15.45 -8.72
C LYS A 27 -43.53 15.62 -7.22
N ASN A 28 -44.53 15.90 -6.40
CA ASN A 28 -44.36 16.04 -4.95
C ASN A 28 -44.05 14.71 -4.29
N VAL A 29 -44.67 13.59 -4.73
CA VAL A 29 -44.38 12.24 -4.25
C VAL A 29 -42.93 11.86 -4.61
N LEU A 30 -42.48 12.14 -5.84
CA LEU A 30 -41.10 11.89 -6.27
C LEU A 30 -40.11 12.71 -5.43
N LEU A 31 -40.38 13.99 -5.18
CA LEU A 31 -39.55 14.83 -4.32
C LEU A 31 -39.49 14.34 -2.88
N SER A 32 -40.61 13.85 -2.33
CA SER A 32 -40.65 13.26 -0.98
C SER A 32 -39.83 11.96 -0.90
N ILE A 33 -39.92 11.13 -1.93
CA ILE A 33 -39.11 9.88 -2.02
C ILE A 33 -37.62 10.24 -2.12
N CYS A 34 -37.25 11.21 -2.97
CA CYS A 34 -35.85 11.66 -3.07
C CYS A 34 -35.35 12.22 -1.73
N LEU A 35 -36.17 12.98 -1.01
CA LEU A 35 -35.83 13.51 0.31
C LEU A 35 -35.59 12.38 1.34
N ILE A 36 -36.49 11.39 1.38
CA ILE A 36 -36.34 10.23 2.27
C ILE A 36 -35.07 9.45 1.94
N ILE A 37 -34.80 9.20 0.65
CA ILE A 37 -33.58 8.52 0.20
C ILE A 37 -32.32 9.34 0.61
N SER A 38 -32.34 10.66 0.47
CA SER A 38 -31.23 11.53 0.85
C SER A 38 -30.97 11.51 2.35
N ILE A 39 -32.04 11.54 3.18
CA ILE A 39 -31.94 11.44 4.63
C ILE A 39 -31.38 10.07 5.04
N ALA A 40 -31.90 8.99 4.45
CA ALA A 40 -31.41 7.64 4.69
C ALA A 40 -29.93 7.51 4.29
N ALA A 41 -29.55 7.99 3.11
CA ALA A 41 -28.16 7.99 2.65
C ALA A 41 -27.24 8.79 3.58
N GLY A 42 -27.68 9.98 4.04
CA GLY A 42 -26.96 10.79 5.02
C GLY A 42 -26.79 10.07 6.38
N TYR A 43 -27.85 9.43 6.87
CA TYR A 43 -27.80 8.63 8.10
C TYR A 43 -26.82 7.45 7.98
N PHE A 44 -26.90 6.69 6.87
CA PHE A 44 -25.98 5.57 6.64
C PHE A 44 -24.52 6.04 6.49
N ALA A 45 -24.30 7.18 5.81
CA ALA A 45 -22.96 7.76 5.70
C ALA A 45 -22.40 8.18 7.06
N ALA A 46 -23.22 8.85 7.89
CA ALA A 46 -22.83 9.26 9.24
C ALA A 46 -22.53 8.02 10.14
N ARG A 47 -23.37 6.99 10.07
CA ARG A 47 -23.16 5.73 10.81
C ARG A 47 -21.88 5.03 10.36
N ALA A 48 -21.63 4.98 9.05
CA ALA A 48 -20.40 4.41 8.51
C ALA A 48 -19.16 5.18 8.99
N GLN A 49 -19.22 6.49 9.05
CA GLN A 49 -18.13 7.34 9.57
C GLN A 49 -17.88 7.09 11.05
N VAL A 50 -18.94 7.01 11.88
CA VAL A 50 -18.81 6.71 13.32
C VAL A 50 -18.19 5.32 13.52
N MET A 51 -18.69 4.30 12.83
CA MET A 51 -18.15 2.94 12.90
C MET A 51 -16.68 2.89 12.48
N PHE A 52 -16.32 3.62 11.44
CA PHE A 52 -14.94 3.70 10.98
C PHE A 52 -14.02 4.39 11.99
N ASN A 53 -14.46 5.53 12.56
CA ASN A 53 -13.70 6.21 13.62
C ASN A 53 -13.51 5.32 14.83
N GLN A 54 -14.53 4.57 15.25
CA GLN A 54 -14.42 3.58 16.33
C GLN A 54 -13.37 2.49 15.99
N SER A 55 -13.35 2.05 14.73
CA SER A 55 -12.35 1.08 14.25
C SER A 55 -10.92 1.63 14.30
N LEU A 56 -10.76 2.90 13.93
CA LEU A 56 -9.47 3.58 13.97
C LEU A 56 -8.93 3.74 15.41
N ASN A 57 -9.78 3.76 16.43
CA ASN A 57 -9.35 3.83 17.82
C ASN A 57 -8.57 2.58 18.29
N HIS A 58 -8.65 1.47 17.54
CA HIS A 58 -7.87 0.26 17.81
C HIS A 58 -6.46 0.29 17.20
N VAL A 59 -6.13 1.28 16.39
CA VAL A 59 -4.77 1.41 15.82
C VAL A 59 -3.80 1.82 16.93
N LYS A 60 -2.68 1.13 17.01
CA LYS A 60 -1.61 1.50 17.94
C LYS A 60 -0.95 2.79 17.41
N ARG A 61 -1.20 3.91 18.11
CA ARG A 61 -0.54 5.18 17.82
C ARG A 61 0.77 5.28 18.59
N ASN A 62 1.83 5.59 17.85
CA ASN A 62 3.13 5.86 18.45
C ASN A 62 3.60 7.25 18.00
N TYR A 63 3.11 8.26 18.70
CA TYR A 63 3.47 9.65 18.42
C TYR A 63 4.91 9.98 18.83
N ASP A 64 5.51 9.22 19.75
CA ASP A 64 6.92 9.36 20.09
C ASP A 64 7.84 8.98 18.92
N SER A 65 7.35 8.10 18.03
CA SER A 65 8.02 7.72 16.77
C SER A 65 7.56 8.55 15.56
N ALA A 66 6.80 9.64 15.76
CA ALA A 66 6.26 10.45 14.66
C ALA A 66 7.39 11.02 13.79
N LEU A 67 7.28 10.80 12.47
CA LEU A 67 8.29 11.26 11.51
C LEU A 67 8.42 12.77 11.46
N ALA A 68 7.33 13.50 11.75
CA ALA A 68 7.32 14.96 11.82
C ALA A 68 8.26 15.54 12.92
N THR A 69 8.66 14.71 13.90
CA THR A 69 9.55 15.13 14.99
C THR A 69 11.04 14.82 14.72
N VAL A 70 11.36 14.24 13.57
CA VAL A 70 12.74 13.95 13.19
C VAL A 70 13.45 15.26 12.84
N ASP A 71 14.57 15.50 13.49
CA ASP A 71 15.41 16.65 13.16
C ASP A 71 16.13 16.42 11.81
N LEU A 72 15.70 17.17 10.81
CA LEU A 72 16.26 17.19 9.46
C LEU A 72 17.02 18.50 9.19
N SER A 73 17.44 19.24 10.22
CA SER A 73 18.20 20.47 10.06
C SER A 73 19.47 20.21 9.23
N GLY A 74 19.66 21.02 8.19
CA GLY A 74 20.78 20.86 7.26
C GLY A 74 20.65 19.73 6.23
N ILE A 75 19.54 18.97 6.25
CA ILE A 75 19.24 17.93 5.25
C ILE A 75 18.18 18.46 4.28
N HIS A 76 18.54 18.53 2.99
CA HIS A 76 17.56 18.86 1.97
C HIS A 76 16.65 17.66 1.72
N VAL A 77 15.33 17.89 1.72
CA VAL A 77 14.34 16.88 1.35
C VAL A 77 13.34 17.42 0.34
N ASP A 78 13.11 16.67 -0.73
CA ASP A 78 12.11 16.98 -1.75
C ASP A 78 10.70 16.63 -1.24
N SER A 79 9.75 17.54 -1.48
CA SER A 79 8.32 17.34 -1.16
C SER A 79 7.42 18.07 -2.14
N ASP A 80 6.16 17.65 -2.23
CA ASP A 80 5.11 18.30 -3.03
C ASP A 80 3.79 18.15 -2.26
N ASN A 81 2.98 19.20 -2.14
CA ASN A 81 1.74 19.19 -1.36
C ASN A 81 0.66 18.24 -1.93
N ASP A 82 0.75 17.92 -3.22
CA ASP A 82 -0.17 17.00 -3.89
C ASP A 82 0.36 15.55 -3.92
N ILE A 83 1.52 15.31 -3.33
CA ILE A 83 2.15 14.00 -3.28
C ILE A 83 2.43 13.62 -1.82
N VAL A 84 1.85 12.51 -1.39
CA VAL A 84 2.03 11.99 -0.03
C VAL A 84 2.88 10.72 -0.08
N ASN A 85 3.97 10.70 0.68
CA ASN A 85 4.88 9.57 0.80
C ASN A 85 4.78 8.94 2.19
N LEU A 86 4.34 7.68 2.26
CA LEU A 86 4.27 6.91 3.51
C LEU A 86 5.33 5.82 3.53
N LEU A 87 6.01 5.69 4.64
CA LEU A 87 6.93 4.58 4.89
C LEU A 87 6.17 3.36 5.39
N PHE A 88 6.16 2.29 4.61
CA PHE A 88 5.64 1.00 5.01
C PHE A 88 6.76 0.12 5.53
N ILE A 89 6.61 -0.38 6.74
CA ILE A 89 7.57 -1.28 7.38
C ILE A 89 6.89 -2.60 7.71
N GLY A 90 7.49 -3.68 7.24
CA GLY A 90 7.13 -5.03 7.67
C GLY A 90 8.07 -5.51 8.77
N ASN A 91 7.52 -5.77 9.94
CA ASN A 91 8.29 -6.29 11.08
C ASN A 91 7.78 -7.68 11.50
N ASP A 92 8.70 -8.60 11.71
CA ASP A 92 8.42 -9.89 12.36
C ASP A 92 8.57 -9.70 13.87
N HIS A 93 7.49 -9.24 14.55
CA HIS A 93 7.47 -9.29 16.00
C HIS A 93 7.51 -10.74 16.45
N ARG A 94 8.70 -11.26 16.68
CA ARG A 94 8.87 -12.56 17.33
C ARG A 94 8.46 -12.37 18.79
N LYS A 95 7.42 -13.10 19.20
CA LYS A 95 7.04 -13.20 20.60
C LYS A 95 8.28 -13.55 21.42
N GLU A 96 8.38 -12.91 22.56
CA GLU A 96 9.38 -13.12 23.62
C GLU A 96 9.99 -14.52 23.62
N TRP A 97 11.28 -14.57 23.41
CA TRP A 97 12.09 -15.70 23.86
C TRP A 97 12.89 -15.21 25.07
N ASN A 98 12.60 -15.79 26.23
CA ASN A 98 13.26 -15.48 27.53
C ASN A 98 13.09 -14.02 28.04
N GLY A 99 11.94 -13.38 27.83
CA GLY A 99 11.66 -12.04 28.39
C GLY A 99 12.39 -10.88 27.71
N PHE A 100 13.08 -11.12 26.62
CA PHE A 100 13.68 -10.08 25.78
C PHE A 100 12.89 -9.98 24.49
N VAL A 101 12.27 -8.81 24.24
CA VAL A 101 11.72 -8.44 22.94
C VAL A 101 12.92 -8.00 22.09
N GLU A 102 13.54 -8.91 21.36
CA GLU A 102 14.38 -8.51 20.22
C GLU A 102 13.42 -8.00 19.15
N GLU A 103 13.25 -6.70 19.08
CA GLU A 103 12.70 -6.06 17.89
C GLU A 103 13.65 -6.35 16.73
N GLY A 104 13.28 -7.34 15.91
CA GLY A 104 14.08 -7.69 14.76
C GLY A 104 14.16 -6.52 13.78
N LEU A 105 15.32 -6.35 13.15
CA LEU A 105 15.50 -5.35 12.10
C LEU A 105 14.44 -5.53 11.01
N PRO A 106 13.88 -4.43 10.47
CA PRO A 106 12.87 -4.53 9.42
C PRO A 106 13.43 -5.18 8.16
N ASP A 107 12.70 -6.19 7.70
CA ASP A 107 13.00 -6.89 6.45
C ASP A 107 12.31 -6.25 5.23
N VAL A 108 11.27 -5.48 5.46
CA VAL A 108 10.49 -4.79 4.44
C VAL A 108 10.50 -3.30 4.72
N MET A 109 11.01 -2.53 3.79
CA MET A 109 10.96 -1.07 3.79
C MET A 109 10.49 -0.63 2.41
N MET A 110 9.34 0.05 2.35
CA MET A 110 8.75 0.53 1.10
C MET A 110 8.23 1.95 1.28
N ILE A 111 8.36 2.76 0.23
CA ILE A 111 7.69 4.05 0.14
C ILE A 111 6.45 3.87 -0.73
N GLY A 112 5.28 4.07 -0.14
CA GLY A 112 4.02 4.16 -0.86
C GLY A 112 3.72 5.61 -1.15
N THR A 113 3.60 5.96 -2.43
CA THR A 113 3.33 7.32 -2.88
C THR A 113 1.92 7.44 -3.43
N LEU A 114 1.13 8.32 -2.82
CA LEU A 114 -0.15 8.78 -3.33
C LEU A 114 0.07 10.10 -4.08
N ASP A 115 0.09 10.02 -5.39
CA ASP A 115 0.34 11.14 -6.29
C ASP A 115 -1.00 11.65 -6.85
N LYS A 116 -1.57 12.67 -6.21
CA LYS A 116 -2.83 13.30 -6.62
C LYS A 116 -2.66 14.13 -7.89
N LYS A 117 -1.47 14.71 -8.08
CA LYS A 117 -1.12 15.54 -9.22
C LYS A 117 -1.17 14.75 -10.55
N HIS A 118 -0.61 13.55 -10.57
CA HIS A 118 -0.57 12.69 -11.75
C HIS A 118 -1.61 11.56 -11.69
N LYS A 119 -2.47 11.53 -10.66
CA LYS A 119 -3.48 10.48 -10.42
C LYS A 119 -2.89 9.07 -10.45
N SER A 120 -1.79 8.89 -9.72
CA SER A 120 -0.97 7.68 -9.75
C SER A 120 -0.70 7.15 -8.35
N LEU A 121 -0.71 5.83 -8.21
CA LEU A 121 -0.20 5.12 -7.04
C LEU A 121 1.17 4.54 -7.38
N LYS A 122 2.15 4.77 -6.50
CA LYS A 122 3.51 4.27 -6.71
C LYS A 122 4.00 3.52 -5.47
N LEU A 123 4.80 2.49 -5.67
CA LEU A 123 5.35 1.67 -4.60
C LEU A 123 6.84 1.43 -4.87
N THR A 124 7.69 1.97 -4.02
CA THR A 124 9.13 1.81 -4.11
C THR A 124 9.65 0.91 -3.00
N SER A 125 10.29 -0.20 -3.33
CA SER A 125 11.03 -1.00 -2.33
C SER A 125 12.42 -0.42 -2.14
N LEU A 126 12.83 -0.25 -0.87
CA LEU A 126 14.20 0.06 -0.49
C LEU A 126 14.89 -1.23 -0.04
N LEU A 127 15.99 -1.60 -0.70
CA LEU A 127 16.73 -2.81 -0.32
C LEU A 127 17.49 -2.56 0.98
N ARG A 128 17.30 -3.46 1.93
CA ARG A 128 17.80 -3.32 3.30
C ARG A 128 19.34 -3.35 3.41
N ASP A 129 20.00 -4.07 2.49
CA ASP A 129 21.45 -4.32 2.54
C ASP A 129 22.27 -3.18 1.88
N MET A 130 21.65 -2.03 1.49
CA MET A 130 22.36 -0.84 1.00
C MET A 130 23.30 -0.31 2.08
N LYS A 131 24.58 -0.10 1.73
CA LYS A 131 25.57 0.52 2.60
C LYS A 131 25.34 2.03 2.61
N ILE A 132 24.86 2.56 3.72
CA ILE A 132 24.54 3.97 3.90
C ILE A 132 25.35 4.57 5.04
N TYR A 133 25.54 5.90 5.01
CA TYR A 133 25.99 6.64 6.18
C TYR A 133 24.77 7.01 7.03
N SER A 134 24.85 6.77 8.35
CA SER A 134 23.87 7.20 9.32
C SER A 134 24.48 8.26 10.24
N SER A 135 24.03 9.50 10.14
CA SER A 135 24.50 10.57 11.01
C SER A 135 24.12 10.34 12.47
N SER A 136 23.02 9.65 12.73
CA SER A 136 22.55 9.32 14.07
C SER A 136 23.54 8.47 14.86
N SER A 137 24.32 7.64 14.18
CA SER A 137 25.37 6.80 14.82
C SER A 137 26.79 7.19 14.41
N GLY A 138 26.95 8.06 13.41
CA GLY A 138 28.26 8.43 12.85
C GLY A 138 28.97 7.28 12.13
N LYS A 139 28.22 6.28 11.61
CA LYS A 139 28.78 5.05 11.05
C LYS A 139 28.16 4.67 9.71
N TYR A 140 28.95 3.94 8.92
CA TYR A 140 28.44 3.21 7.76
C TYR A 140 27.79 1.90 8.21
N ARG A 141 26.60 1.62 7.68
CA ARG A 141 25.81 0.43 8.02
C ARG A 141 24.84 0.06 6.91
N LYS A 142 24.10 -1.02 7.09
CA LYS A 142 22.96 -1.34 6.24
C LYS A 142 21.80 -0.40 6.52
N LEU A 143 20.99 -0.10 5.52
CA LEU A 143 19.84 0.78 5.68
C LEU A 143 18.91 0.29 6.82
N ASN A 144 18.61 -1.01 6.89
CA ASN A 144 17.74 -1.52 7.96
C ASN A 144 18.36 -1.47 9.36
N GLU A 145 19.70 -1.46 9.47
CA GLU A 145 20.38 -1.32 10.75
C GLU A 145 20.24 0.08 11.35
N SER A 146 19.82 1.09 10.55
CA SER A 146 19.45 2.43 11.05
C SER A 146 18.26 2.39 12.02
N PHE A 147 17.52 1.28 12.05
CA PHE A 147 16.47 1.05 13.05
C PHE A 147 17.06 1.02 14.48
N ASN A 148 18.30 0.57 14.66
CA ASN A 148 18.99 0.60 15.96
C ASN A 148 19.35 2.02 16.42
N ASP A 149 19.29 3.03 15.54
CA ASP A 149 19.64 4.43 15.82
C ASP A 149 18.42 5.27 16.25
N GLY A 150 17.33 4.64 16.65
CA GLY A 150 16.11 5.34 17.09
C GLY A 150 14.82 4.82 16.44
N GLY A 151 14.80 3.53 16.10
CA GLY A 151 13.60 2.89 15.52
C GLY A 151 13.26 3.47 14.15
N ILE A 152 11.98 3.75 13.96
CA ILE A 152 11.46 4.32 12.72
C ILE A 152 12.09 5.67 12.38
N LYS A 153 12.36 6.50 13.38
CA LYS A 153 13.01 7.82 13.20
C LYS A 153 14.42 7.68 12.63
N GLY A 154 15.18 6.67 13.09
CA GLY A 154 16.51 6.38 12.57
C GLY A 154 16.48 5.99 11.10
N ILE A 155 15.53 5.12 10.70
CA ILE A 155 15.32 4.76 9.29
C ILE A 155 14.93 5.99 8.46
N TYR A 156 13.99 6.82 8.95
CA TYR A 156 13.58 7.99 8.21
C TYR A 156 14.74 8.97 8.01
N LYS A 157 15.50 9.23 9.06
CA LYS A 157 16.68 10.12 8.97
C LYS A 157 17.68 9.60 7.94
N ALA A 158 17.97 8.29 7.96
CA ALA A 158 18.86 7.67 6.98
C ALA A 158 18.29 7.75 5.54
N ILE A 159 16.98 7.62 5.34
CA ILE A 159 16.34 7.83 4.04
C ILE A 159 16.45 9.29 3.60
N ALA A 160 16.19 10.24 4.48
CA ALA A 160 16.30 11.67 4.18
C ALA A 160 17.74 12.07 3.79
N GLU A 161 18.73 11.57 4.52
CA GLU A 161 20.17 11.85 4.30
C GLU A 161 20.69 11.29 2.98
N ASN A 162 20.25 10.07 2.61
CA ASN A 162 20.84 9.36 1.47
C ASN A 162 19.99 9.47 0.19
N PHE A 163 18.71 9.82 0.30
CA PHE A 163 17.78 9.85 -0.84
C PHE A 163 17.00 11.16 -1.00
N ASN A 164 17.16 12.11 -0.10
CA ASN A 164 16.56 13.46 -0.16
C ASN A 164 15.03 13.46 -0.29
N ILE A 165 14.32 12.49 0.32
CA ILE A 165 12.87 12.37 0.23
C ILE A 165 12.21 12.65 1.58
N LYS A 166 11.23 13.56 1.58
CA LYS A 166 10.33 13.75 2.72
C LYS A 166 9.31 12.61 2.79
N LEU A 167 9.17 12.05 3.99
CA LEU A 167 8.10 11.12 4.33
C LEU A 167 7.06 11.80 5.22
N ASP A 168 5.78 11.55 4.97
CA ASP A 168 4.64 12.21 5.61
C ASP A 168 4.01 11.39 6.74
N GLY A 169 4.58 10.24 7.04
CA GLY A 169 4.18 9.33 8.09
C GLY A 169 4.60 7.90 7.78
N TYR A 170 4.32 7.00 8.72
CA TYR A 170 4.64 5.58 8.54
C TYR A 170 3.48 4.65 8.89
N VAL A 171 3.56 3.43 8.39
CA VAL A 171 2.66 2.32 8.72
C VAL A 171 3.50 1.07 8.93
N MET A 172 3.55 0.57 10.15
CA MET A 172 4.23 -0.69 10.48
C MET A 172 3.21 -1.82 10.58
N VAL A 173 3.48 -2.91 9.87
CA VAL A 173 2.55 -4.05 9.70
C VAL A 173 3.24 -5.33 10.14
N GLY A 174 2.69 -6.00 11.14
CA GLY A 174 3.13 -7.32 11.55
C GLY A 174 2.61 -8.45 10.64
N PHE A 175 3.22 -9.61 10.71
CA PHE A 175 2.84 -10.79 9.90
C PHE A 175 1.40 -11.25 10.11
N ASP A 176 0.88 -11.12 11.32
CA ASP A 176 -0.50 -11.50 11.62
C ASP A 176 -1.51 -10.54 10.99
N ALA A 177 -1.23 -9.21 11.05
CA ALA A 177 -2.02 -8.21 10.35
C ALA A 177 -2.08 -8.46 8.85
N PHE A 178 -0.92 -8.68 8.24
CA PHE A 178 -0.79 -9.00 6.82
C PHE A 178 -1.61 -10.25 6.43
N THR A 179 -1.45 -11.33 7.21
CA THR A 179 -2.18 -12.58 6.98
C THR A 179 -3.69 -12.40 7.11
N GLN A 180 -4.14 -11.67 8.14
CA GLN A 180 -5.55 -11.37 8.38
C GLN A 180 -6.15 -10.50 7.28
N ALA A 181 -5.43 -9.46 6.84
CA ALA A 181 -5.87 -8.59 5.73
C ALA A 181 -6.18 -9.43 4.48
N ILE A 182 -5.21 -10.24 4.05
CA ILE A 182 -5.36 -11.07 2.84
C ILE A 182 -6.48 -12.10 2.99
N ASN A 183 -6.63 -12.75 4.15
CA ASN A 183 -7.72 -13.68 4.39
C ASN A 183 -9.08 -12.99 4.36
N THR A 184 -9.20 -11.79 4.94
CA THR A 184 -10.45 -11.03 5.00
C THR A 184 -10.94 -10.58 3.62
N ILE A 185 -10.02 -10.21 2.72
CA ILE A 185 -10.38 -9.93 1.31
C ILE A 185 -10.60 -11.21 0.49
N GLY A 186 -10.47 -12.37 1.10
CA GLY A 186 -10.65 -13.66 0.46
C GLY A 186 -9.48 -14.08 -0.43
N GLY A 187 -8.23 -13.75 -0.06
CA GLY A 187 -7.00 -14.12 -0.78
C GLY A 187 -6.63 -13.16 -1.91
N VAL A 188 -5.44 -13.32 -2.45
CA VAL A 188 -4.89 -12.54 -3.58
C VAL A 188 -4.48 -13.48 -4.71
N GLU A 189 -4.60 -13.01 -5.95
CA GLU A 189 -4.18 -13.75 -7.13
C GLU A 189 -2.76 -13.36 -7.51
N VAL A 190 -1.88 -14.36 -7.62
CA VAL A 190 -0.49 -14.19 -8.06
C VAL A 190 -0.10 -15.34 -8.99
N GLU A 191 0.94 -15.15 -9.76
CA GLU A 191 1.53 -16.17 -10.61
C GLU A 191 2.73 -16.80 -9.91
N LEU A 192 2.73 -18.14 -9.75
CA LEU A 192 3.82 -18.91 -9.17
C LEU A 192 4.59 -19.65 -10.26
N THR A 193 5.91 -19.65 -10.14
CA THR A 193 6.81 -20.52 -10.93
C THR A 193 6.87 -21.92 -10.35
N GLN A 194 7.42 -22.88 -11.11
CA GLN A 194 7.65 -24.24 -10.62
C GLN A 194 8.56 -24.24 -9.40
N THR A 195 9.66 -23.47 -9.43
CA THR A 195 10.63 -23.42 -8.33
C THR A 195 10.02 -22.82 -7.05
N GLU A 196 9.10 -21.86 -7.17
CA GLU A 196 8.36 -21.30 -6.03
C GLU A 196 7.37 -22.30 -5.42
N VAL A 197 6.65 -23.03 -6.26
CA VAL A 197 5.71 -24.09 -5.80
C VAL A 197 6.48 -25.18 -5.05
N ASP A 198 7.57 -25.65 -5.60
CA ASP A 198 8.39 -26.70 -5.00
C ASP A 198 8.97 -26.24 -3.66
N TYR A 199 9.53 -25.03 -3.61
CA TYR A 199 10.08 -24.46 -2.40
C TYR A 199 9.03 -24.28 -1.30
N LEU A 200 7.91 -23.66 -1.61
CA LEU A 200 6.83 -23.40 -0.65
C LEU A 200 6.16 -24.66 -0.14
N SER A 201 6.08 -25.69 -0.97
CA SER A 201 5.47 -26.99 -0.60
C SER A 201 6.35 -27.76 0.38
N LYS A 202 7.67 -27.62 0.30
CA LYS A 202 8.65 -28.42 1.05
C LYS A 202 9.24 -27.72 2.26
N THR A 203 9.22 -26.38 2.28
CA THR A 203 9.82 -25.61 3.38
C THR A 203 8.79 -25.18 4.43
N ASN A 204 9.30 -24.59 5.54
CA ASN A 204 8.48 -24.06 6.62
C ASN A 204 8.06 -22.59 6.39
N PHE A 205 8.25 -22.03 5.18
CA PHE A 205 7.86 -20.65 4.87
C PHE A 205 6.36 -20.42 5.00
N ILE A 206 5.54 -21.42 4.64
CA ILE A 206 4.11 -21.43 4.99
C ILE A 206 3.97 -22.07 6.38
N ARG A 207 3.77 -21.26 7.42
CA ARG A 207 3.72 -21.71 8.83
C ARG A 207 2.73 -22.85 9.06
N LYS A 208 1.51 -22.77 8.48
CA LYS A 208 0.47 -23.81 8.63
C LYS A 208 0.64 -24.90 7.58
N LYS A 209 1.12 -26.08 7.99
CA LYS A 209 1.40 -27.24 7.13
C LYS A 209 0.25 -27.61 6.17
N LYS A 210 -1.02 -27.46 6.60
CA LYS A 210 -2.19 -27.76 5.76
C LYS A 210 -2.27 -26.91 4.48
N TYR A 211 -1.69 -25.70 4.47
CA TYR A 211 -1.69 -24.78 3.33
C TYR A 211 -0.48 -24.94 2.40
N ARG A 212 0.45 -25.84 2.70
CA ARG A 212 1.58 -26.17 1.81
C ARG A 212 1.18 -27.07 0.65
N LYS A 213 0.06 -27.80 0.82
CA LYS A 213 -0.50 -28.68 -0.22
C LYS A 213 -1.40 -27.89 -1.17
N GLY A 214 -1.48 -28.35 -2.43
CA GLY A 214 -2.39 -27.81 -3.44
C GLY A 214 -1.93 -26.53 -4.14
N LEU A 215 -0.65 -26.12 -3.93
CA LEU A 215 -0.05 -25.07 -4.74
C LEU A 215 0.17 -25.58 -6.18
N LYS A 216 -0.06 -24.70 -7.16
CA LYS A 216 0.05 -25.02 -8.59
C LYS A 216 0.89 -23.94 -9.28
N VAL A 217 1.54 -24.30 -10.36
CA VAL A 217 2.24 -23.36 -11.25
C VAL A 217 1.23 -22.50 -11.98
N GLY A 218 1.60 -21.24 -12.23
CA GLY A 218 0.78 -20.27 -12.93
C GLY A 218 -0.10 -19.44 -11.98
N LYS A 219 -1.10 -18.78 -12.53
CA LYS A 219 -2.00 -17.90 -11.78
C LYS A 219 -2.85 -18.68 -10.81
N GLN A 220 -2.79 -18.30 -9.54
CA GLN A 220 -3.61 -18.90 -8.51
C GLN A 220 -3.89 -17.95 -7.37
N LYS A 221 -4.91 -18.27 -6.59
CA LYS A 221 -5.33 -17.52 -5.43
C LYS A 221 -4.61 -18.03 -4.18
N LEU A 222 -3.83 -17.16 -3.54
CA LEU A 222 -3.18 -17.45 -2.26
C LEU A 222 -4.00 -16.92 -1.10
N ASN A 223 -4.12 -17.72 -0.03
CA ASN A 223 -4.57 -17.22 1.27
C ASN A 223 -3.45 -16.45 1.99
N GLY A 224 -3.76 -15.80 3.14
CA GLY A 224 -2.78 -14.98 3.84
C GLY A 224 -1.53 -15.72 4.29
N TYR A 225 -1.62 -16.99 4.68
CA TYR A 225 -0.46 -17.79 5.08
C TYR A 225 0.44 -18.15 3.89
N GLN A 226 -0.17 -18.46 2.76
CA GLN A 226 0.54 -18.74 1.50
C GLN A 226 1.21 -17.47 0.96
N ALA A 227 0.48 -16.34 0.95
CA ALA A 227 1.00 -15.06 0.51
C ALA A 227 2.16 -14.57 1.40
N LEU A 228 2.06 -14.74 2.72
CA LEU A 228 3.17 -14.43 3.64
C LEU A 228 4.37 -15.30 3.35
N GLY A 229 4.20 -16.61 3.16
CA GLY A 229 5.28 -17.52 2.79
C GLY A 229 5.96 -17.10 1.49
N TYR A 230 5.16 -16.75 0.48
CA TYR A 230 5.63 -16.28 -0.82
C TYR A 230 6.44 -14.98 -0.71
N CYS A 231 5.98 -14.00 0.05
CA CYS A 231 6.68 -12.72 0.28
C CYS A 231 8.00 -12.88 1.04
N ARG A 232 8.22 -14.00 1.72
CA ARG A 232 9.42 -14.27 2.54
C ARG A 232 10.50 -15.03 1.79
N ILE A 233 10.21 -15.60 0.62
CA ILE A 233 11.23 -16.29 -0.19
C ILE A 233 12.36 -15.31 -0.52
N ARG A 234 13.58 -15.65 -0.12
CA ARG A 234 14.80 -14.88 -0.39
C ARG A 234 15.80 -15.78 -1.11
N LYS A 235 16.77 -16.33 -0.41
CA LYS A 235 17.69 -17.34 -0.91
C LYS A 235 17.01 -18.69 -0.78
N GLY A 236 16.92 -19.43 -1.86
CA GLY A 236 16.30 -20.74 -1.85
C GLY A 236 16.65 -21.51 -3.10
N TYR A 237 16.63 -22.82 -2.94
CA TYR A 237 16.81 -23.74 -4.04
C TYR A 237 15.60 -24.67 -4.07
N ASP A 238 15.17 -25.02 -5.26
CA ASP A 238 14.13 -26.04 -5.45
C ASP A 238 14.66 -27.44 -5.08
N VAL A 239 13.87 -28.45 -5.36
CA VAL A 239 14.20 -29.84 -4.99
C VAL A 239 15.35 -30.46 -5.75
N ILE A 240 15.77 -29.85 -6.84
CA ILE A 240 16.91 -30.29 -7.69
C ILE A 240 18.07 -29.29 -7.65
N GLY A 241 18.10 -28.39 -6.67
CA GLY A 241 19.20 -27.46 -6.46
C GLY A 241 19.17 -26.22 -7.39
N LYS A 242 18.08 -25.93 -8.10
CA LYS A 242 17.95 -24.70 -8.90
C LYS A 242 17.51 -23.53 -8.03
N PRO A 243 18.06 -22.32 -8.24
CA PRO A 243 17.60 -21.13 -7.54
C PRO A 243 16.09 -20.90 -7.70
N VAL A 244 15.44 -20.43 -6.64
CA VAL A 244 14.03 -20.06 -6.70
C VAL A 244 13.89 -18.72 -7.40
N VAL A 245 13.29 -18.73 -8.58
CA VAL A 245 13.11 -17.55 -9.44
C VAL A 245 11.66 -17.11 -9.47
N THR A 246 11.45 -15.80 -9.60
CA THR A 246 10.12 -15.19 -9.81
C THR A 246 9.67 -15.34 -11.26
N ALA A 247 8.40 -15.02 -11.55
CA ALA A 247 7.87 -15.06 -12.91
C ALA A 247 8.62 -14.15 -13.89
N ASN A 248 9.30 -13.10 -13.41
CA ASN A 248 10.15 -12.22 -14.22
C ASN A 248 11.66 -12.52 -14.08
N GLY A 249 12.03 -13.70 -13.58
CA GLY A 249 13.41 -14.18 -13.56
C GLY A 249 14.29 -13.67 -12.40
N LEU A 250 13.74 -12.94 -11.42
CA LEU A 250 14.52 -12.43 -10.29
C LEU A 250 14.72 -13.48 -9.20
N THR A 251 15.88 -13.42 -8.54
CA THR A 251 16.28 -14.28 -7.43
C THR A 251 16.55 -13.45 -6.16
N ASP A 252 16.96 -14.09 -5.09
CA ASP A 252 17.45 -13.50 -3.85
C ASP A 252 16.58 -12.36 -3.30
N ASP A 253 17.16 -11.28 -2.86
CA ASP A 253 16.48 -10.12 -2.30
C ASP A 253 15.64 -9.34 -3.34
N TYR A 254 16.08 -9.35 -4.60
CA TYR A 254 15.33 -8.77 -5.71
C TYR A 254 14.03 -9.52 -5.95
N GLY A 255 14.12 -10.85 -5.98
CA GLY A 255 12.94 -11.71 -6.07
C GLY A 255 12.02 -11.52 -4.86
N ARG A 256 12.57 -11.39 -3.65
CA ARG A 256 11.77 -11.14 -2.44
C ARG A 256 10.99 -9.84 -2.52
N THR A 257 11.64 -8.74 -2.81
CA THR A 257 11.00 -7.42 -2.89
C THR A 257 10.02 -7.33 -4.06
N TRP A 258 10.27 -8.00 -5.17
CA TRP A 258 9.33 -8.13 -6.28
C TRP A 258 8.06 -8.87 -5.85
N ARG A 259 8.19 -10.02 -5.17
CA ARG A 259 7.05 -10.79 -4.63
C ARG A 259 6.20 -9.96 -3.68
N GLN A 260 6.84 -9.19 -2.81
CA GLN A 260 6.16 -8.31 -1.87
C GLN A 260 5.36 -7.23 -2.60
N ARG A 261 5.96 -6.52 -3.58
CA ARG A 261 5.25 -5.52 -4.38
C ARG A 261 4.11 -6.13 -5.18
N THR A 262 4.30 -7.33 -5.73
CA THR A 262 3.27 -8.06 -6.48
C THR A 262 2.05 -8.36 -5.59
N VAL A 263 2.26 -8.87 -4.38
CA VAL A 263 1.17 -9.15 -3.45
C VAL A 263 0.47 -7.87 -3.01
N ILE A 264 1.20 -6.80 -2.66
CA ILE A 264 0.60 -5.52 -2.28
C ILE A 264 -0.22 -4.94 -3.43
N SER A 265 0.29 -4.96 -4.66
CA SER A 265 -0.44 -4.50 -5.85
C SER A 265 -1.72 -5.32 -6.08
N ALA A 266 -1.67 -6.65 -5.87
CA ALA A 266 -2.84 -7.51 -5.97
C ALA A 266 -3.88 -7.21 -4.87
N VAL A 267 -3.45 -6.88 -3.65
CA VAL A 267 -4.33 -6.40 -2.56
C VAL A 267 -5.02 -5.11 -2.98
N PHE A 268 -4.28 -4.11 -3.46
CA PHE A 268 -4.85 -2.85 -3.92
C PHE A 268 -5.85 -3.05 -5.06
N ALA A 269 -5.49 -3.80 -6.10
CA ALA A 269 -6.34 -4.08 -7.24
C ALA A 269 -7.65 -4.78 -6.83
N LYS A 270 -7.58 -5.64 -5.81
CA LYS A 270 -8.75 -6.33 -5.27
C LYS A 270 -9.60 -5.42 -4.40
N MET A 271 -8.98 -4.68 -3.49
CA MET A 271 -9.68 -3.76 -2.58
C MET A 271 -10.44 -2.68 -3.32
N LYS A 272 -9.87 -2.12 -4.38
CA LYS A 272 -10.55 -1.10 -5.20
C LYS A 272 -11.88 -1.57 -5.78
N LYS A 273 -12.04 -2.86 -6.03
CA LYS A 273 -13.29 -3.46 -6.53
C LYS A 273 -14.31 -3.76 -5.41
N GLN A 274 -13.93 -3.52 -4.15
CA GLN A 274 -14.79 -3.87 -3.01
C GLN A 274 -15.61 -2.65 -2.55
N PRO A 275 -16.82 -2.87 -2.01
CA PRO A 275 -17.60 -1.81 -1.40
C PRO A 275 -16.89 -1.27 -0.14
N LEU A 276 -17.22 -0.04 0.26
CA LEU A 276 -16.65 0.61 1.44
C LEU A 276 -16.81 -0.24 2.72
N SER A 277 -17.91 -0.99 2.86
CA SER A 277 -18.13 -1.91 3.98
C SER A 277 -17.02 -2.96 4.11
N LYS A 278 -16.46 -3.42 2.99
CA LYS A 278 -15.35 -4.38 3.00
C LYS A 278 -14.04 -3.74 3.45
N TRP A 279 -13.81 -2.49 3.10
CA TRP A 279 -12.67 -1.71 3.61
C TRP A 279 -12.74 -1.56 5.13
N LEU A 280 -13.93 -1.27 5.66
CA LEU A 280 -14.17 -1.20 7.10
C LEU A 280 -13.96 -2.56 7.78
N GLU A 281 -14.43 -3.64 7.18
CA GLU A 281 -14.23 -5.00 7.72
C GLU A 281 -12.74 -5.37 7.79
N VAL A 282 -11.98 -5.08 6.73
CA VAL A 282 -10.52 -5.28 6.73
C VAL A 282 -9.86 -4.42 7.79
N GLY A 283 -10.20 -3.14 7.82
CA GLY A 283 -9.69 -2.21 8.83
C GLY A 283 -9.89 -2.76 10.24
N ASN A 284 -11.12 -3.09 10.63
CA ASN A 284 -11.44 -3.62 11.97
C ASN A 284 -10.62 -4.84 12.38
N LYS A 285 -10.28 -5.71 11.43
CA LYS A 285 -9.51 -6.93 11.71
C LYS A 285 -8.01 -6.73 11.77
N VAL A 286 -7.51 -5.68 11.16
CA VAL A 286 -6.07 -5.47 10.93
C VAL A 286 -5.51 -4.34 11.79
N LEU A 287 -6.34 -3.32 12.08
CA LEU A 287 -5.91 -2.07 12.71
C LEU A 287 -5.28 -2.25 14.09
N SER A 288 -5.74 -3.22 14.89
CA SER A 288 -5.13 -3.54 16.19
C SER A 288 -3.69 -4.08 16.12
N ASN A 289 -3.28 -4.53 14.94
CA ASN A 289 -1.94 -5.09 14.69
C ASN A 289 -1.12 -4.20 13.74
N ILE A 290 -1.51 -2.93 13.62
CA ILE A 290 -0.80 -1.89 12.86
C ILE A 290 -0.34 -0.83 13.85
N GLU A 291 0.87 -0.34 13.66
CA GLU A 291 1.41 0.84 14.33
C GLU A 291 1.64 1.96 13.33
N THR A 292 1.31 3.20 13.70
CA THR A 292 1.47 4.37 12.83
C THR A 292 1.54 5.66 13.66
N ASP A 293 2.10 6.72 13.08
CA ASP A 293 2.03 8.09 13.59
C ASP A 293 0.87 8.91 12.98
N LEU A 294 0.11 8.33 12.05
CA LEU A 294 -1.00 9.00 11.39
C LEU A 294 -2.21 9.11 12.34
N ASP A 295 -2.80 10.30 12.44
CA ASP A 295 -4.08 10.49 13.11
C ASP A 295 -5.27 9.97 12.28
N ASN A 296 -6.46 9.96 12.89
CA ASN A 296 -7.67 9.46 12.24
C ASN A 296 -8.05 10.29 11.01
N ASP A 297 -7.89 11.60 11.07
CA ASP A 297 -8.27 12.51 9.98
C ASP A 297 -7.35 12.32 8.78
N LYS A 298 -6.05 12.16 9.01
CA LYS A 298 -5.07 11.87 7.96
C LYS A 298 -5.35 10.51 7.30
N ILE A 299 -5.63 9.47 8.10
CA ILE A 299 -5.99 8.14 7.56
C ILE A 299 -7.26 8.25 6.69
N MET A 300 -8.30 8.96 7.18
CA MET A 300 -9.53 9.16 6.42
C MET A 300 -9.31 9.93 5.13
N SER A 301 -8.50 10.99 5.16
CA SER A 301 -8.14 11.77 3.97
C SER A 301 -7.44 10.89 2.95
N LEU A 302 -6.41 10.13 3.35
CA LEU A 302 -5.66 9.24 2.48
C LEU A 302 -6.54 8.14 1.87
N MET A 303 -7.48 7.59 2.63
CA MET A 303 -8.44 6.62 2.11
C MET A 303 -9.36 7.23 1.04
N LYS A 304 -9.93 8.41 1.32
CA LYS A 304 -10.76 9.15 0.35
C LYS A 304 -9.97 9.43 -0.91
N ASP A 305 -8.79 10.01 -0.78
CA ASP A 305 -7.92 10.36 -1.90
C ASP A 305 -7.57 9.12 -2.75
N THR A 306 -7.26 7.99 -2.10
CA THR A 306 -6.98 6.73 -2.78
C THR A 306 -8.19 6.20 -3.56
N VAL A 307 -9.40 6.28 -2.99
CA VAL A 307 -10.64 5.87 -3.66
C VAL A 307 -10.95 6.77 -4.84
N PHE A 308 -10.82 8.10 -4.67
CA PHE A 308 -11.10 9.10 -5.71
C PHE A 308 -10.03 9.16 -6.80
N LEU A 309 -8.83 8.66 -6.55
CA LEU A 309 -7.76 8.66 -7.54
C LEU A 309 -8.13 7.93 -8.84
N GLY A 310 -9.06 7.00 -8.77
CA GLY A 310 -9.62 6.33 -9.95
C GLY A 310 -8.73 5.23 -10.53
N THR A 311 -7.46 5.05 -10.12
CA THR A 311 -6.55 4.00 -10.60
C THR A 311 -6.42 2.83 -9.62
N ALA A 312 -6.22 1.62 -10.13
CA ALA A 312 -5.80 0.44 -9.38
C ALA A 312 -4.40 -0.03 -9.79
N ASP A 313 -3.82 0.63 -10.79
CA ASP A 313 -2.49 0.31 -11.31
C ASP A 313 -1.44 0.95 -10.39
N VAL A 314 -0.70 0.11 -9.67
CA VAL A 314 0.37 0.52 -8.77
C VAL A 314 1.68 0.44 -9.55
N LYS A 315 2.28 1.60 -9.81
CA LYS A 315 3.60 1.67 -10.45
C LYS A 315 4.68 1.27 -9.45
N GLN A 316 5.66 0.52 -9.90
CA GLN A 316 6.64 -0.10 -9.03
C GLN A 316 8.05 0.32 -9.36
N LEU A 317 8.85 0.56 -8.32
CA LEU A 317 10.30 0.81 -8.41
C LEU A 317 11.00 0.03 -7.31
N GLN A 318 12.26 -0.27 -7.53
CA GLN A 318 13.18 -0.80 -6.52
C GLN A 318 14.41 0.10 -6.46
N ILE A 319 14.83 0.46 -5.27
CA ILE A 319 16.07 1.17 -4.99
C ILE A 319 16.96 0.24 -4.14
N PRO A 320 18.23 0.07 -4.55
CA PRO A 320 18.88 0.66 -5.73
C PRO A 320 18.35 0.04 -7.03
N MET A 321 18.32 0.85 -8.08
CA MET A 321 17.88 0.42 -9.40
C MET A 321 18.97 -0.44 -10.07
N GLU A 322 18.57 -1.47 -10.80
CA GLU A 322 19.47 -2.35 -11.53
C GLU A 322 20.43 -1.56 -12.44
N GLY A 323 21.71 -1.93 -12.36
CA GLY A 323 22.79 -1.27 -13.09
C GLY A 323 23.34 0.01 -12.42
N TYR A 324 22.80 0.41 -11.25
CA TYR A 324 23.29 1.56 -10.46
C TYR A 324 23.77 1.15 -9.06
N PHE A 325 24.16 -0.10 -8.90
CA PHE A 325 24.78 -0.65 -7.71
C PHE A 325 25.60 -1.89 -8.05
N THR A 326 26.43 -2.30 -7.10
CA THR A 326 27.18 -3.55 -7.10
C THR A 326 27.09 -4.22 -5.73
N THR A 327 27.59 -5.43 -5.60
CA THR A 327 27.62 -6.15 -4.32
C THR A 327 29.04 -6.18 -3.80
N SER A 328 29.23 -5.98 -2.48
CA SER A 328 30.56 -6.11 -1.84
C SER A 328 31.14 -7.52 -2.03
N SER A 329 32.45 -7.64 -1.98
CA SER A 329 33.18 -8.91 -2.22
C SER A 329 32.74 -10.04 -1.28
N ASP A 330 32.35 -9.72 -0.05
CA ASP A 330 31.80 -10.65 0.94
C ASP A 330 30.30 -10.91 0.81
N GLY A 331 29.65 -10.23 -0.13
CA GLY A 331 28.20 -10.31 -0.35
C GLY A 331 27.34 -9.69 0.76
N ALA A 332 27.94 -8.94 1.68
CA ALA A 332 27.24 -8.38 2.85
C ALA A 332 26.46 -7.12 2.53
N TYR A 333 26.98 -6.28 1.61
CA TYR A 333 26.44 -4.95 1.29
C TYR A 333 26.11 -4.80 -0.19
N LEU A 334 25.12 -3.94 -0.46
CA LEU A 334 24.94 -3.31 -1.76
C LEU A 334 25.66 -1.97 -1.74
N LEU A 335 26.47 -1.72 -2.75
CA LEU A 335 27.34 -0.56 -2.89
C LEU A 335 26.90 0.27 -4.07
N SER A 336 26.99 1.60 -3.96
CA SER A 336 26.72 2.48 -5.09
C SER A 336 27.80 2.30 -6.17
N THR A 337 27.45 2.55 -7.42
CA THR A 337 28.36 2.64 -8.56
C THR A 337 28.86 4.05 -8.83
N ASN A 338 28.52 5.03 -7.98
CA ASN A 338 29.02 6.40 -8.06
C ASN A 338 30.49 6.50 -7.59
N SER A 339 30.99 7.71 -7.42
CA SER A 339 32.36 7.99 -7.00
C SER A 339 32.74 7.40 -5.63
N SER A 340 31.75 7.18 -4.77
CA SER A 340 31.88 6.48 -3.48
C SER A 340 30.86 5.36 -3.37
N GLU A 341 31.21 4.27 -2.72
CA GLU A 341 30.35 3.11 -2.45
C GLU A 341 29.07 3.45 -1.68
N THR A 342 29.06 4.61 -1.02
CA THR A 342 27.95 5.10 -0.22
C THR A 342 27.31 6.38 -0.79
N ASP A 343 27.74 6.81 -1.96
CA ASP A 343 27.13 7.93 -2.69
C ASP A 343 25.91 7.44 -3.49
N TRP A 344 24.73 7.55 -2.91
CA TRP A 344 23.48 7.15 -3.52
C TRP A 344 22.81 8.25 -4.35
N SER A 345 23.51 9.35 -4.70
CA SER A 345 22.92 10.51 -5.39
C SER A 345 22.19 10.14 -6.68
N THR A 346 22.75 9.24 -7.51
CA THR A 346 22.06 8.75 -8.71
C THR A 346 20.76 8.00 -8.38
N ASN A 347 20.79 7.14 -7.36
CA ASN A 347 19.58 6.45 -6.92
C ASN A 347 18.58 7.39 -6.24
N ALA A 348 19.02 8.45 -5.59
CA ALA A 348 18.19 9.54 -5.07
C ALA A 348 17.47 10.29 -6.21
N ASP A 349 18.18 10.61 -7.28
CA ASP A 349 17.61 11.24 -8.48
C ASP A 349 16.60 10.32 -9.18
N ILE A 350 16.89 9.02 -9.28
CA ILE A 350 15.94 8.01 -9.81
C ILE A 350 14.66 8.02 -8.98
N LEU A 351 14.78 7.95 -7.67
CA LEU A 351 13.65 7.95 -6.73
C LEU A 351 12.85 9.25 -6.83
N LYS A 352 13.51 10.40 -6.83
CA LYS A 352 12.90 11.72 -7.01
C LYS A 352 12.11 11.82 -8.32
N ASN A 353 12.70 11.40 -9.44
CA ASN A 353 12.03 11.40 -10.73
C ASN A 353 10.82 10.48 -10.74
N PHE A 354 10.92 9.30 -10.14
CA PHE A 354 9.81 8.37 -10.03
C PHE A 354 8.67 8.94 -9.17
N ILE A 355 8.97 9.50 -8.02
CA ILE A 355 7.97 10.04 -7.08
C ILE A 355 7.31 11.29 -7.66
N PHE A 356 8.09 12.29 -8.09
CA PHE A 356 7.58 13.64 -8.34
C PHE A 356 7.34 13.98 -9.82
N LYS A 357 8.01 13.30 -10.77
CA LYS A 357 7.94 13.64 -12.19
C LYS A 357 7.24 12.58 -13.04
N TYR A 358 7.36 11.31 -12.68
CA TYR A 358 6.72 10.24 -13.44
C TYR A 358 5.21 10.28 -13.30
N ASN A 359 4.52 10.47 -14.42
CA ASN A 359 3.07 10.65 -14.48
C ASN A 359 2.25 9.33 -14.45
N GLY A 360 2.90 8.20 -14.20
CA GLY A 360 2.25 6.88 -14.13
C GLY A 360 1.87 6.26 -15.48
N LYS A 361 2.22 6.88 -16.62
CA LYS A 361 1.93 6.35 -17.97
C LYS A 361 3.15 5.63 -18.53
N GLY A 362 2.90 4.44 -19.11
CA GLY A 362 3.97 3.61 -19.66
C GLY A 362 4.88 3.02 -18.58
N GLU A 363 6.07 2.60 -19.01
CA GLU A 363 7.14 2.11 -18.14
C GLU A 363 8.00 3.27 -17.65
N PHE A 364 8.38 3.27 -16.37
CA PHE A 364 9.36 4.22 -15.85
C PHE A 364 10.76 3.87 -16.36
N LYS A 365 11.41 4.82 -17.00
CA LYS A 365 12.80 4.70 -17.48
C LYS A 365 13.62 5.85 -16.94
N TYR A 366 14.82 5.55 -16.48
CA TYR A 366 15.79 6.54 -16.03
C TYR A 366 17.08 6.42 -16.84
N GLY A 367 17.49 7.54 -17.41
CA GLY A 367 18.66 7.58 -18.29
C GLY A 367 18.42 6.84 -19.62
N ASN A 368 19.06 7.30 -20.67
CA ASN A 368 19.15 6.54 -21.94
C ASN A 368 20.30 5.54 -21.79
N LYS A 369 20.07 4.41 -21.13
CA LYS A 369 20.98 3.27 -21.36
C LYS A 369 20.70 2.75 -22.77
N LYS A 370 21.59 3.10 -23.69
CA LYS A 370 21.73 2.42 -24.98
C LYS A 370 22.13 0.97 -24.77
#